data_bee25f03824e6b2f9244792a9fdaae93
#
_entry.id   bee25f03824e6b2f9244792a9fdaae93
#
_cell.length_a   1.000
_cell.length_b   1.000
_cell.length_c   1.000
_cell.angle_alpha   90.00
_cell.angle_beta   90.00
_cell.angle_gamma   90.00
#
_symmetry.space_group_name_H-M   'P 1'
#
loop_
_entity.id
_entity.type
_entity.pdbx_description
1 polymer ?
#
loop_
_entity_poly.entity_id
_entity_poly.type
_entity_poly.pdbx_seq_one_letter_code
_entity_poly.pdbx_strand_id
1 'polypeptide(L)'
;MHLKERCISAYVENDIGVLAKISGLFAGKNYNLDTLTVGVTEDPTMSRMTISLTCDDQTFEQIIKQLNRSVEVIKVIDFTDMAIHKKELLFIKVNSCKAGDKEEIFRIAQTFDLTVIDYNQKSVLVQCVKTDAKNNEIIRLFEEFFVNRIEVVRGGNVAIEALSAVEV
;
A
#
# COMPACT_ATOMS: atom_id res chain seq x y z
N MET A 1 -5.84 14.19 20.91
CA MET A 1 -6.37 13.37 19.81
C MET A 1 -5.32 12.31 19.49
N HIS A 2 -5.67 11.05 19.64
CA HIS A 2 -4.72 9.95 19.37
C HIS A 2 -4.94 9.52 17.91
N LEU A 3 -3.97 9.80 17.03
CA LEU A 3 -4.00 9.35 15.65
C LEU A 3 -3.63 7.87 15.61
N LYS A 4 -4.42 7.08 14.86
CA LYS A 4 -4.18 5.65 14.63
C LYS A 4 -4.17 5.37 13.13
N GLU A 5 -3.33 4.44 12.72
CA GLU A 5 -3.41 3.85 11.39
C GLU A 5 -4.69 3.03 11.28
N ARG A 6 -5.42 3.24 10.19
CA ARG A 6 -6.70 2.59 9.89
C ARG A 6 -6.62 1.88 8.54
N CYS A 7 -7.30 0.76 8.45
CA CYS A 7 -7.40 0.00 7.22
C CYS A 7 -8.86 -0.39 6.96
N ILE A 8 -9.35 -0.06 5.77
CA ILE A 8 -10.73 -0.33 5.34
C ILE A 8 -10.67 -1.18 4.08
N SER A 9 -11.49 -2.23 4.02
CA SER A 9 -11.82 -2.93 2.80
C SER A 9 -13.23 -2.59 2.38
N ALA A 10 -13.42 -2.06 1.17
CA ALA A 10 -14.73 -1.72 0.64
C ALA A 10 -14.99 -2.46 -0.67
N TYR A 11 -16.15 -3.13 -0.74
CA TYR A 11 -16.69 -3.66 -2.00
C TYR A 11 -17.57 -2.60 -2.63
N VAL A 12 -17.33 -2.31 -3.89
CA VAL A 12 -18.00 -1.26 -4.64
C VAL A 12 -18.44 -1.79 -6.01
N GLU A 13 -19.45 -1.17 -6.61
CA GLU A 13 -19.82 -1.45 -7.99
C GLU A 13 -18.65 -1.16 -8.93
N ASN A 14 -18.43 -2.03 -9.91
CA ASN A 14 -17.38 -1.86 -10.92
C ASN A 14 -17.89 -1.04 -12.11
N ASP A 15 -18.38 0.16 -11.85
CA ASP A 15 -18.93 1.07 -12.84
C ASP A 15 -18.08 2.32 -13.06
N ILE A 16 -18.29 2.96 -14.20
CA ILE A 16 -17.58 4.20 -14.56
C ILE A 16 -17.87 5.30 -13.54
N GLY A 17 -16.80 5.89 -13.01
CA GLY A 17 -16.87 7.03 -12.10
C GLY A 17 -17.00 6.66 -10.61
N VAL A 18 -17.18 5.40 -10.26
CA VAL A 18 -17.28 4.96 -8.85
C VAL A 18 -16.01 5.31 -8.07
N LEU A 19 -14.82 5.05 -8.64
CA LEU A 19 -13.56 5.43 -8.00
C LEU A 19 -13.47 6.94 -7.75
N ALA A 20 -13.90 7.74 -8.70
CA ALA A 20 -13.90 9.21 -8.57
C ALA A 20 -14.86 9.68 -7.46
N LYS A 21 -16.04 9.08 -7.34
CA LYS A 21 -17.00 9.39 -6.26
C LYS A 21 -16.45 9.03 -4.89
N ILE A 22 -15.90 7.83 -4.75
CA ILE A 22 -15.32 7.38 -3.47
C ILE A 22 -14.11 8.25 -3.09
N SER A 23 -13.20 8.54 -4.04
CA SER A 23 -12.08 9.47 -3.80
C SER A 23 -12.57 10.86 -3.41
N GLY A 24 -13.65 11.34 -4.04
CA GLY A 24 -14.28 12.63 -3.74
C GLY A 24 -14.83 12.74 -2.32
N LEU A 25 -15.29 11.64 -1.72
CA LEU A 25 -15.72 11.64 -0.31
C LEU A 25 -14.58 12.03 0.64
N PHE A 26 -13.38 11.55 0.37
CA PHE A 26 -12.19 11.88 1.16
C PHE A 26 -11.70 13.30 0.88
N ALA A 27 -11.61 13.69 -0.38
CA ALA A 27 -11.16 15.02 -0.79
C ALA A 27 -12.07 16.14 -0.23
N GLY A 28 -13.37 15.95 -0.26
CA GLY A 28 -14.36 16.94 0.21
C GLY A 28 -14.32 17.22 1.72
N LYS A 29 -13.62 16.39 2.51
CA LYS A 29 -13.48 16.52 3.97
C LYS A 29 -12.04 16.75 4.43
N ASN A 30 -11.12 16.99 3.51
CA ASN A 30 -9.68 17.09 3.79
C ASN A 30 -9.10 15.87 4.52
N TYR A 31 -9.65 14.69 4.30
CA TYR A 31 -9.06 13.46 4.79
C TYR A 31 -7.89 13.06 3.89
N ASN A 32 -6.72 12.90 4.47
CA ASN A 32 -5.56 12.42 3.74
C ASN A 32 -5.57 10.88 3.73
N LEU A 33 -5.50 10.32 2.54
CA LEU A 33 -5.32 8.87 2.36
C LEU A 33 -3.82 8.55 2.27
N ASP A 34 -3.38 7.58 3.05
CA ASP A 34 -2.00 7.08 2.97
C ASP A 34 -1.84 6.20 1.72
N THR A 35 -2.78 5.26 1.52
CA THR A 35 -2.83 4.42 0.32
C THR A 35 -4.27 4.13 -0.11
N LEU A 36 -4.46 4.00 -1.42
CA LEU A 36 -5.72 3.56 -2.04
C LEU A 36 -5.41 2.61 -3.17
N THR A 37 -5.87 1.37 -3.05
CA THR A 37 -5.79 0.37 -4.12
C THR A 37 -7.17 -0.08 -4.51
N VAL A 38 -7.35 -0.44 -5.77
CA VAL A 38 -8.61 -0.96 -6.29
C VAL A 38 -8.33 -2.04 -7.33
N GLY A 39 -9.12 -3.10 -7.30
CA GLY A 39 -9.07 -4.16 -8.28
C GLY A 39 -10.43 -4.83 -8.44
N VAL A 40 -10.70 -5.35 -9.62
CA VAL A 40 -11.90 -6.15 -9.90
C VAL A 40 -11.82 -7.45 -9.10
N THR A 41 -12.95 -7.90 -8.56
CA THR A 41 -13.06 -9.17 -7.82
C THR A 41 -13.30 -10.34 -8.76
N GLU A 42 -13.54 -11.54 -8.19
CA GLU A 42 -14.03 -12.70 -8.92
C GLU A 42 -15.41 -12.48 -9.59
N ASP A 43 -16.17 -11.52 -9.11
CA ASP A 43 -17.37 -11.00 -9.77
C ASP A 43 -16.99 -9.74 -10.56
N PRO A 44 -17.07 -9.76 -11.91
CA PRO A 44 -16.68 -8.63 -12.75
C PRO A 44 -17.54 -7.37 -12.57
N THR A 45 -18.69 -7.48 -11.89
CA THR A 45 -19.56 -6.35 -11.55
C THR A 45 -19.11 -5.62 -10.29
N MET A 46 -18.16 -6.19 -9.54
CA MET A 46 -17.68 -5.67 -8.28
C MET A 46 -16.17 -5.39 -8.30
N SER A 47 -15.77 -4.30 -7.67
CA SER A 47 -14.38 -4.00 -7.34
C SER A 47 -14.18 -3.99 -5.83
N ARG A 48 -12.98 -4.35 -5.39
CA ARG A 48 -12.56 -4.26 -4.00
C ARG A 48 -11.50 -3.18 -3.84
N MET A 49 -11.73 -2.28 -2.90
CA MET A 49 -10.80 -1.23 -2.52
C MET A 49 -10.14 -1.56 -1.19
N THR A 50 -8.84 -1.31 -1.06
CA THR A 50 -8.16 -1.26 0.23
C THR A 50 -7.73 0.17 0.47
N ILE A 51 -8.17 0.76 1.57
CA ILE A 51 -7.97 2.17 1.93
C ILE A 51 -7.21 2.18 3.25
N SER A 52 -6.03 2.79 3.26
CA SER A 52 -5.26 3.05 4.49
C SER A 52 -5.19 4.54 4.73
N LEU A 53 -5.38 4.93 5.98
CA LEU A 53 -5.32 6.34 6.40
C LEU A 53 -4.96 6.42 7.89
N THR A 54 -4.43 7.57 8.28
CA THR A 54 -4.10 7.86 9.69
C THR A 54 -5.05 8.95 10.20
N CYS A 55 -5.91 8.60 11.16
CA CYS A 55 -6.89 9.53 11.73
C CYS A 55 -7.28 9.16 13.16
N ASP A 56 -8.05 10.05 13.81
CA ASP A 56 -8.68 9.79 15.11
C ASP A 56 -9.97 8.97 14.98
N ASP A 57 -10.48 8.46 16.09
CA ASP A 57 -11.67 7.61 16.15
C ASP A 57 -12.92 8.31 15.60
N GLN A 58 -13.11 9.59 15.90
CA GLN A 58 -14.28 10.36 15.45
C GLN A 58 -14.28 10.54 13.93
N THR A 59 -13.14 10.91 13.36
CA THR A 59 -12.94 11.04 11.92
C THR A 59 -13.19 9.70 11.22
N PHE A 60 -12.65 8.62 11.80
CA PHE A 60 -12.82 7.28 11.25
C PHE A 60 -14.29 6.83 11.19
N GLU A 61 -15.04 7.02 12.29
CA GLU A 61 -16.49 6.74 12.30
C GLU A 61 -17.27 7.53 11.22
N GLN A 62 -16.90 8.80 11.00
CA GLN A 62 -17.53 9.61 9.97
C GLN A 62 -17.25 9.05 8.57
N ILE A 63 -16.01 8.59 8.32
CA ILE A 63 -15.63 7.96 7.05
C ILE A 63 -16.45 6.69 6.81
N ILE A 64 -16.51 5.80 7.78
CA ILE A 64 -17.31 4.56 7.69
C ILE A 64 -18.78 4.85 7.42
N LYS A 65 -19.36 5.82 8.14
CA LYS A 65 -20.76 6.24 7.93
C LYS A 65 -21.00 6.81 6.53
N GLN A 66 -20.06 7.58 5.99
CA GLN A 66 -20.17 8.13 4.64
C GLN A 66 -20.03 7.05 3.56
N LEU A 67 -19.07 6.13 3.69
CA LEU A 67 -18.94 5.01 2.78
C LEU A 67 -20.22 4.17 2.74
N ASN A 68 -20.78 3.82 3.91
CA ASN A 68 -22.01 3.02 3.99
C ASN A 68 -23.27 3.76 3.46
N ARG A 69 -23.24 5.07 3.28
CA ARG A 69 -24.33 5.86 2.67
C ARG A 69 -24.20 5.98 1.15
N SER A 70 -23.05 5.67 0.60
CA SER A 70 -22.81 5.74 -0.84
C SER A 70 -23.54 4.59 -1.53
N VAL A 71 -24.34 4.89 -2.55
CA VAL A 71 -25.14 3.89 -3.28
C VAL A 71 -24.24 2.85 -3.96
N GLU A 72 -23.07 3.28 -4.41
CA GLU A 72 -22.09 2.47 -5.11
C GLU A 72 -21.30 1.54 -4.17
N VAL A 73 -21.42 1.71 -2.86
CA VAL A 73 -20.72 0.90 -1.86
C VAL A 73 -21.62 -0.25 -1.42
N ILE A 74 -21.20 -1.47 -1.74
CA ILE A 74 -21.93 -2.71 -1.45
C ILE A 74 -21.69 -3.14 0.00
N LYS A 75 -20.43 -3.07 0.45
CA LYS A 75 -20.01 -3.52 1.79
C LYS A 75 -18.74 -2.81 2.22
N VAL A 76 -18.69 -2.43 3.49
CA VAL A 76 -17.49 -1.89 4.15
C VAL A 76 -17.08 -2.81 5.28
N ILE A 77 -15.80 -3.14 5.35
CA ILE A 77 -15.20 -3.94 6.43
C ILE A 77 -14.08 -3.11 7.06
N ASP A 78 -14.15 -2.92 8.36
CA ASP A 78 -13.07 -2.31 9.14
C ASP A 78 -12.04 -3.39 9.47
N PHE A 79 -10.84 -3.23 8.95
CA PHE A 79 -9.69 -4.12 9.17
C PHE A 79 -8.76 -3.65 10.29
N THR A 80 -9.05 -2.53 10.93
CA THR A 80 -8.13 -1.86 11.86
C THR A 80 -7.65 -2.78 12.98
N ASP A 81 -8.60 -3.49 13.60
CA ASP A 81 -8.32 -4.38 14.74
C ASP A 81 -8.50 -5.87 14.40
N MET A 82 -8.55 -6.22 13.11
CA MET A 82 -8.71 -7.59 12.64
C MET A 82 -7.36 -8.21 12.29
N ALA A 83 -7.27 -9.55 12.45
CA ALA A 83 -6.17 -10.31 11.91
C ALA A 83 -6.27 -10.32 10.37
N ILE A 84 -5.30 -9.74 9.70
CA ILE A 84 -5.27 -9.60 8.23
C ILE A 84 -3.91 -9.94 7.65
N HIS A 85 -3.89 -10.37 6.41
CA HIS A 85 -2.69 -10.34 5.57
C HIS A 85 -2.69 -9.03 4.78
N LYS A 86 -1.73 -8.15 5.06
CA LYS A 86 -1.53 -6.87 4.38
C LYS A 86 -0.19 -6.87 3.67
N LYS A 87 -0.15 -6.58 2.39
CA LYS A 87 1.05 -6.53 1.56
C LYS A 87 1.02 -5.34 0.61
N GLU A 88 2.20 -4.84 0.29
CA GLU A 88 2.44 -3.81 -0.70
C GLU A 88 3.58 -4.21 -1.62
N LEU A 89 3.38 -4.06 -2.92
CA LEU A 89 4.46 -4.16 -3.91
C LEU A 89 5.30 -2.88 -3.88
N LEU A 90 6.61 -3.03 -3.82
CA LEU A 90 7.59 -1.96 -3.86
C LEU A 90 8.61 -2.21 -4.97
N PHE A 91 8.87 -1.20 -5.80
CA PHE A 91 10.01 -1.15 -6.69
C PHE A 91 11.00 -0.08 -6.21
N ILE A 92 12.29 -0.43 -6.18
CA ILE A 92 13.38 0.52 -5.94
C ILE A 92 14.37 0.38 -7.09
N LYS A 93 14.62 1.48 -7.79
CA LYS A 93 15.63 1.58 -8.82
C LYS A 93 16.79 2.42 -8.32
N VAL A 94 17.97 1.88 -8.34
CA VAL A 94 19.21 2.61 -8.05
C VAL A 94 19.83 3.03 -9.37
N ASN A 95 20.00 4.34 -9.54
CA ASN A 95 20.58 4.94 -10.74
C ASN A 95 22.06 5.31 -10.52
N SER A 96 22.81 5.46 -11.61
CA SER A 96 24.20 5.90 -11.61
C SER A 96 25.07 5.08 -10.66
N CYS A 97 24.95 3.74 -10.73
CA CYS A 97 25.73 2.83 -9.93
C CYS A 97 27.24 3.02 -10.17
N LYS A 98 27.97 3.15 -9.08
CA LYS A 98 29.44 3.23 -9.04
C LYS A 98 30.04 1.82 -8.88
N ALA A 99 31.37 1.75 -8.92
CA ALA A 99 32.07 0.51 -8.60
C ALA A 99 31.72 0.05 -7.16
N GLY A 100 31.34 -1.22 -7.00
CA GLY A 100 30.93 -1.81 -5.72
C GLY A 100 29.43 -1.63 -5.38
N ASP A 101 28.71 -0.67 -5.97
CA ASP A 101 27.29 -0.45 -5.66
C ASP A 101 26.43 -1.68 -5.99
N LYS A 102 26.72 -2.35 -7.09
CA LYS A 102 25.94 -3.53 -7.50
C LYS A 102 26.13 -4.69 -6.54
N GLU A 103 27.35 -4.96 -6.11
CA GLU A 103 27.65 -5.98 -5.11
C GLU A 103 26.92 -5.68 -3.80
N GLU A 104 26.86 -4.41 -3.40
CA GLU A 104 26.13 -4.00 -2.22
C GLU A 104 24.61 -4.19 -2.38
N ILE A 105 24.05 -3.80 -3.53
CA ILE A 105 22.62 -4.00 -3.84
C ILE A 105 22.27 -5.49 -3.82
N PHE A 106 23.09 -6.35 -4.43
CA PHE A 106 22.89 -7.79 -4.42
C PHE A 106 22.97 -8.37 -3.00
N ARG A 107 23.88 -7.88 -2.17
CA ARG A 107 24.02 -8.27 -0.76
C ARG A 107 22.77 -7.87 0.05
N ILE A 108 22.29 -6.64 -0.10
CA ILE A 108 21.06 -6.16 0.52
C ILE A 108 19.87 -7.00 0.05
N ALA A 109 19.76 -7.25 -1.26
CA ALA A 109 18.69 -8.05 -1.83
C ALA A 109 18.64 -9.46 -1.24
N GLN A 110 19.79 -10.11 -1.11
CA GLN A 110 19.88 -11.45 -0.50
C GLN A 110 19.53 -11.42 0.99
N THR A 111 20.02 -10.42 1.74
CA THR A 111 19.82 -10.31 3.20
C THR A 111 18.37 -10.03 3.56
N PHE A 112 17.69 -9.20 2.80
CA PHE A 112 16.32 -8.75 3.09
C PHE A 112 15.26 -9.43 2.23
N ASP A 113 15.64 -10.48 1.49
CA ASP A 113 14.74 -11.22 0.61
C ASP A 113 14.04 -10.29 -0.39
N LEU A 114 14.85 -9.57 -1.16
CA LEU A 114 14.40 -8.75 -2.29
C LEU A 114 14.75 -9.45 -3.59
N THR A 115 13.98 -9.23 -4.63
CA THR A 115 14.25 -9.78 -5.96
C THR A 115 14.86 -8.71 -6.86
N VAL A 116 16.04 -8.96 -7.41
CA VAL A 116 16.58 -8.16 -8.50
C VAL A 116 15.87 -8.58 -9.78
N ILE A 117 15.06 -7.71 -10.37
CA ILE A 117 14.23 -8.02 -11.54
C ILE A 117 14.83 -7.53 -12.84
N ASP A 118 15.70 -6.52 -12.79
CA ASP A 118 16.40 -5.99 -13.94
C ASP A 118 17.69 -5.28 -13.53
N TYR A 119 18.69 -5.26 -14.41
CA TYR A 119 19.89 -4.44 -14.22
C TYR A 119 20.61 -4.17 -15.54
N ASN A 120 21.34 -3.08 -15.59
CA ASN A 120 22.25 -2.73 -16.68
C ASN A 120 23.60 -2.21 -16.12
N GLN A 121 24.44 -1.65 -16.98
CA GLN A 121 25.77 -1.17 -16.55
C GLN A 121 25.69 -0.07 -15.45
N LYS A 122 24.62 0.75 -15.44
CA LYS A 122 24.50 1.95 -14.60
C LYS A 122 23.39 1.88 -13.57
N SER A 123 22.49 0.90 -13.65
CA SER A 123 21.31 0.86 -12.79
C SER A 123 20.94 -0.56 -12.41
N VAL A 124 20.28 -0.70 -11.25
CA VAL A 124 19.70 -1.95 -10.76
C VAL A 124 18.28 -1.67 -10.30
N LEU A 125 17.34 -2.56 -10.64
CA LEU A 125 15.95 -2.51 -10.21
C LEU A 125 15.64 -3.70 -9.31
N VAL A 126 15.20 -3.42 -8.10
CA VAL A 126 14.77 -4.43 -7.14
C VAL A 126 13.27 -4.31 -6.87
N GLN A 127 12.65 -5.45 -6.56
CA GLN A 127 11.28 -5.50 -6.09
C GLN A 127 11.18 -6.23 -4.77
N CYS A 128 10.16 -5.90 -3.97
CA CYS A 128 9.72 -6.70 -2.86
C CYS A 128 8.21 -6.59 -2.63
N VAL A 129 7.66 -7.60 -1.94
CA VAL A 129 6.26 -7.65 -1.53
C VAL A 129 6.23 -7.91 -0.03
N LYS A 130 6.12 -6.84 0.75
CA LYS A 130 6.17 -6.89 2.21
C LYS A 130 5.08 -5.98 2.80
N THR A 131 5.02 -5.87 4.13
CA THR A 131 4.19 -4.85 4.76
C THR A 131 4.74 -3.45 4.46
N ASP A 132 3.90 -2.44 4.48
CA ASP A 132 4.29 -1.03 4.30
C ASP A 132 5.38 -0.59 5.30
N ALA A 133 5.27 -1.00 6.57
CA ALA A 133 6.29 -0.75 7.59
C ALA A 133 7.65 -1.32 7.18
N LYS A 134 7.67 -2.58 6.71
CA LYS A 134 8.90 -3.24 6.27
C LYS A 134 9.46 -2.61 4.99
N ASN A 135 8.58 -2.22 4.07
CA ASN A 135 8.98 -1.48 2.88
C ASN A 135 9.59 -0.12 3.21
N ASN A 136 9.07 0.58 4.23
CA ASN A 136 9.65 1.84 4.71
C ASN A 136 11.07 1.65 5.27
N GLU A 137 11.33 0.57 6.01
CA GLU A 137 12.68 0.25 6.50
C GLU A 137 13.66 0.01 5.32
N ILE A 138 13.20 -0.74 4.30
CA ILE A 138 14.00 -1.02 3.11
C ILE A 138 14.30 0.26 2.34
N ILE A 139 13.32 1.13 2.15
CA ILE A 139 13.51 2.41 1.46
C ILE A 139 14.57 3.25 2.20
N ARG A 140 14.47 3.39 3.52
CA ARG A 140 15.47 4.12 4.33
C ARG A 140 16.87 3.55 4.16
N LEU A 141 17.00 2.22 4.19
CA LEU A 141 18.28 1.56 3.97
C LEU A 141 18.88 1.93 2.61
N PHE A 142 18.09 1.89 1.54
CA PHE A 142 18.55 2.29 0.21
C PHE A 142 18.88 3.78 0.12
N GLU A 143 18.14 4.65 0.80
CA GLU A 143 18.43 6.08 0.88
C GLU A 143 19.77 6.36 1.55
N GLU A 144 20.10 5.62 2.62
CA GLU A 144 21.39 5.76 3.32
C GLU A 144 22.59 5.34 2.45
N PHE A 145 22.46 4.21 1.73
CA PHE A 145 23.54 3.70 0.89
C PHE A 145 23.68 4.43 -0.45
N PHE A 146 22.56 4.87 -1.03
CA PHE A 146 22.51 5.40 -2.39
C PHE A 146 21.89 6.81 -2.45
N VAL A 147 22.43 7.71 -1.64
CA VAL A 147 21.94 9.09 -1.46
C VAL A 147 21.67 9.78 -2.81
N ASN A 148 20.45 10.29 -2.99
CA ASN A 148 19.97 11.00 -4.19
C ASN A 148 20.07 10.21 -5.50
N ARG A 149 20.15 8.88 -5.42
CA ARG A 149 20.27 8.01 -6.61
C ARG A 149 19.19 6.95 -6.70
N ILE A 150 18.20 6.98 -5.82
CA ILE A 150 17.09 6.04 -5.85
C ILE A 150 15.83 6.66 -6.44
N GLU A 151 15.04 5.79 -7.08
CA GLU A 151 13.68 6.07 -7.52
C GLU A 151 12.77 4.98 -6.94
N VAL A 152 11.69 5.39 -6.30
CA VAL A 152 10.80 4.49 -5.57
C VAL A 152 9.42 4.52 -6.18
N VAL A 153 8.84 3.35 -6.43
CA VAL A 153 7.44 3.19 -6.83
C VAL A 153 6.75 2.24 -5.86
N ARG A 154 5.64 2.68 -5.30
CA ARG A 154 4.83 1.92 -4.34
C ARG A 154 3.48 1.60 -4.94
N GLY A 155 3.03 0.36 -4.78
CA GLY A 155 1.72 -0.10 -5.28
C GLY A 155 0.55 0.24 -4.36
N GLY A 156 0.82 0.58 -3.10
CA GLY A 156 -0.20 0.69 -2.06
C GLY A 156 -0.58 -0.66 -1.46
N ASN A 157 -1.25 -0.61 -0.32
CA ASN A 157 -1.62 -1.82 0.43
C ASN A 157 -2.79 -2.57 -0.22
N VAL A 158 -2.65 -3.88 -0.30
CA VAL A 158 -3.78 -4.81 -0.45
C VAL A 158 -3.91 -5.64 0.81
N ALA A 159 -5.13 -5.90 1.26
CA ALA A 159 -5.38 -6.63 2.49
C ALA A 159 -6.55 -7.62 2.36
N ILE A 160 -6.45 -8.72 3.07
CA ILE A 160 -7.49 -9.74 3.18
C ILE A 160 -7.50 -10.31 4.60
N GLU A 161 -8.66 -10.75 5.07
CA GLU A 161 -8.81 -11.42 6.37
C GLU A 161 -7.91 -12.65 6.48
N ALA A 162 -7.27 -12.83 7.63
CA ALA A 162 -6.52 -14.04 7.93
C ALA A 162 -7.49 -15.21 8.19
N LEU A 163 -7.15 -16.39 7.67
CA LEU A 163 -7.96 -17.61 7.86
C LEU A 163 -7.81 -18.20 9.27
N SER A 164 -6.73 -17.87 9.95
CA SER A 164 -6.46 -18.29 11.33
C SER A 164 -5.98 -17.07 12.11
N ALA A 165 -6.41 -16.96 13.36
CA ALA A 165 -5.83 -16.02 14.31
C ALA A 165 -4.43 -16.51 14.72
N VAL A 166 -3.47 -16.48 13.79
CA VAL A 166 -2.06 -16.69 14.12
C VAL A 166 -1.55 -15.33 14.58
N GLU A 167 -1.31 -15.21 15.86
CA GLU A 167 -0.48 -14.15 16.41
C GLU A 167 0.89 -14.20 15.70
N VAL A 168 1.23 -13.12 14.99
CA VAL A 168 2.55 -12.91 14.39
C VAL A 168 3.29 -11.86 15.20
#